data_8fa5ae85e6993b2a01a076409410c89b
#
_entry.id   8fa5ae85e6993b2a01a076409410c89b
#
_cell.length_a   1.000
_cell.length_b   1.000
_cell.length_c   1.000
_cell.angle_alpha   90.00
_cell.angle_beta   90.00
_cell.angle_gamma   90.00
#
_symmetry.space_group_name_H-M   'P 1'
#
loop_
_entity.id
_entity.type
_entity.pdbx_description
1 polymer ?
#
loop_
_entity_poly.entity_id
_entity_poly.type
_entity_poly.pdbx_seq_one_letter_code
_entity_poly.pdbx_strand_id
1 'polypeptide(L)'
;LGIGFDVLKKYFDVSNADKSAKQVEIYEKAALASDGLKAEVIAAHEQNRKLLKRYLRQEIDFDRKFAFVDLCGSGRTQDMLESIVSELDAGRRITTFYFYNSVNTDYEKSRKITYMTISLGCMLWLEALCRCPQGQTLGYRECPGGRIEPVLENIDNSLLLKWGHEEYLCGILDFCREMSCFEHKNNISVYSSNIFKRYFGMLLHSENRQWAEFLGSVPFSEVGLEAVGASEMAKPYTLWNLFRSEDNDNLNFIRKARTPKIYYRIWELKQRLRNIFLRICRGRRKNIGR
;
A
#
# COMPACT_ATOMS: atom_id res chain seq x y z
N LEU A 1 -16.37 6.84 -1.95
CA LEU A 1 -17.48 7.10 -2.90
C LEU A 1 -17.02 7.69 -4.24
N GLY A 2 -15.78 8.19 -4.36
CA GLY A 2 -15.24 8.77 -5.58
C GLY A 2 -15.96 10.01 -6.10
N ILE A 3 -16.63 10.73 -5.23
CA ILE A 3 -17.33 12.00 -5.50
C ILE A 3 -16.66 13.16 -4.77
N GLY A 4 -16.73 14.36 -5.38
CA GLY A 4 -16.20 15.57 -4.78
C GLY A 4 -16.89 15.94 -3.46
N PHE A 5 -16.14 16.56 -2.57
CA PHE A 5 -16.65 16.99 -1.27
C PHE A 5 -17.84 17.97 -1.37
N ASP A 6 -17.90 18.73 -2.46
CA ASP A 6 -18.99 19.67 -2.74
C ASP A 6 -20.31 18.96 -3.03
N VAL A 7 -20.28 17.77 -3.61
CA VAL A 7 -21.48 16.93 -3.78
C VAL A 7 -21.96 16.41 -2.44
N LEU A 8 -21.06 15.97 -1.57
CA LEU A 8 -21.42 15.50 -0.22
C LEU A 8 -22.05 16.59 0.64
N LYS A 9 -21.58 17.83 0.53
CA LYS A 9 -22.12 18.98 1.26
C LYS A 9 -23.59 19.28 0.96
N LYS A 10 -24.09 18.89 -0.22
CA LYS A 10 -25.52 19.06 -0.57
C LYS A 10 -26.45 18.16 0.26
N TYR A 11 -25.94 17.03 0.73
CA TYR A 11 -26.71 15.98 1.38
C TYR A 11 -26.41 15.82 2.87
N PHE A 12 -25.22 16.26 3.30
CA PHE A 12 -24.75 16.11 4.68
C PHE A 12 -24.10 17.39 5.20
N ASP A 13 -24.31 17.67 6.46
CA ASP A 13 -23.50 18.64 7.18
C ASP A 13 -22.13 18.01 7.50
N VAL A 14 -21.14 18.38 6.71
CA VAL A 14 -19.76 17.88 6.83
C VAL A 14 -18.84 18.87 7.52
N SER A 15 -19.38 19.94 8.11
CA SER A 15 -18.62 21.01 8.78
C SER A 15 -17.79 20.51 9.96
N ASN A 16 -18.24 19.44 10.63
CA ASN A 16 -17.58 18.78 11.76
C ASN A 16 -17.19 17.33 11.48
N ALA A 17 -17.00 16.97 10.21
CA ALA A 17 -16.68 15.59 9.83
C ALA A 17 -15.33 15.15 10.42
N ASP A 18 -15.38 14.31 11.43
CA ASP A 18 -14.24 13.54 11.88
C ASP A 18 -13.89 12.51 10.80
N LYS A 19 -12.61 12.43 10.40
CA LYS A 19 -12.12 11.49 9.39
C LYS A 19 -11.97 10.06 9.92
N SER A 20 -12.62 9.71 11.02
CA SER A 20 -12.60 8.36 11.58
C SER A 20 -13.27 7.35 10.64
N ALA A 21 -12.76 6.12 10.59
CA ALA A 21 -13.34 5.03 9.80
C ALA A 21 -14.83 4.80 10.11
N LYS A 22 -15.24 5.02 11.37
CA LYS A 22 -16.63 4.89 11.80
C LYS A 22 -17.55 5.96 11.17
N GLN A 23 -17.03 7.16 10.97
CA GLN A 23 -17.78 8.25 10.36
C GLN A 23 -17.90 8.06 8.85
N VAL A 24 -16.86 7.53 8.21
CA VAL A 24 -16.91 7.13 6.78
C VAL A 24 -18.00 6.09 6.57
N GLU A 25 -18.11 5.07 7.42
CA GLU A 25 -19.17 4.05 7.34
C GLU A 25 -20.58 4.64 7.51
N ILE A 26 -20.76 5.63 8.39
CA ILE A 26 -22.03 6.34 8.57
C ILE A 26 -22.40 7.09 7.29
N TYR A 27 -21.44 7.81 6.68
CA TYR A 27 -21.71 8.54 5.44
C TYR A 27 -21.96 7.58 4.26
N GLU A 28 -21.28 6.45 4.18
CA GLU A 28 -21.57 5.43 3.17
C GLU A 28 -22.98 4.87 3.29
N LYS A 29 -23.42 4.53 4.49
CA LYS A 29 -24.79 4.04 4.74
C LYS A 29 -25.83 5.10 4.41
N ALA A 30 -25.61 6.35 4.82
CA ALA A 30 -26.50 7.45 4.52
C ALA A 30 -26.55 7.79 3.02
N ALA A 31 -25.40 7.70 2.31
CA ALA A 31 -25.34 7.85 0.87
C ALA A 31 -26.12 6.77 0.13
N LEU A 32 -26.03 5.53 0.59
CA LEU A 32 -26.80 4.42 0.01
C LEU A 32 -28.31 4.54 0.27
N ALA A 33 -28.71 5.26 1.31
CA ALA A 33 -30.12 5.51 1.65
C ALA A 33 -30.72 6.74 0.91
N SER A 34 -29.89 7.60 0.30
CA SER A 34 -30.34 8.77 -0.43
C SER A 34 -30.37 8.52 -1.92
N ASP A 35 -31.57 8.41 -2.51
CA ASP A 35 -31.73 8.16 -3.95
C ASP A 35 -31.12 9.28 -4.80
N GLY A 36 -31.21 10.54 -4.36
CA GLY A 36 -30.60 11.68 -5.06
C GLY A 36 -29.08 11.60 -5.10
N LEU A 37 -28.45 11.36 -3.95
CA LEU A 37 -26.99 11.19 -3.87
C LEU A 37 -26.52 9.96 -4.64
N LYS A 38 -27.26 8.87 -4.56
CA LYS A 38 -26.98 7.65 -5.31
C LYS A 38 -27.03 7.90 -6.82
N ALA A 39 -28.01 8.64 -7.31
CA ALA A 39 -28.09 8.99 -8.73
C ALA A 39 -26.92 9.88 -9.18
N GLU A 40 -26.50 10.88 -8.38
CA GLU A 40 -25.32 11.71 -8.68
C GLU A 40 -24.02 10.87 -8.70
N VAL A 41 -23.84 9.96 -7.73
CA VAL A 41 -22.69 9.03 -7.69
C VAL A 41 -22.66 8.16 -8.93
N ILE A 42 -23.78 7.54 -9.31
CA ILE A 42 -23.88 6.68 -10.49
C ILE A 42 -23.54 7.48 -11.75
N ALA A 43 -24.12 8.69 -11.91
CA ALA A 43 -23.86 9.53 -13.07
C ALA A 43 -22.38 9.93 -13.19
N ALA A 44 -21.73 10.31 -12.09
CA ALA A 44 -20.31 10.63 -12.05
C ALA A 44 -19.44 9.41 -12.43
N HIS A 45 -19.80 8.24 -11.92
CA HIS A 45 -19.08 7.01 -12.24
C HIS A 45 -19.31 6.54 -13.69
N GLU A 46 -20.48 6.73 -14.26
CA GLU A 46 -20.74 6.40 -15.66
C GLU A 46 -19.86 7.18 -16.63
N GLN A 47 -19.69 8.48 -16.39
CA GLN A 47 -18.79 9.30 -17.21
C GLN A 47 -17.34 8.82 -17.08
N ASN A 48 -16.85 8.61 -15.87
CA ASN A 48 -15.51 8.08 -15.64
C ASN A 48 -15.35 6.69 -16.27
N ARG A 49 -16.36 5.83 -16.21
CA ARG A 49 -16.35 4.51 -16.83
C ARG A 49 -16.26 4.58 -18.36
N LYS A 50 -16.96 5.53 -18.99
CA LYS A 50 -16.88 5.77 -20.45
C LYS A 50 -15.46 6.20 -20.85
N LEU A 51 -14.86 7.13 -20.11
CA LEU A 51 -13.51 7.58 -20.37
C LEU A 51 -12.48 6.47 -20.14
N LEU A 52 -12.63 5.69 -19.07
CA LEU A 52 -11.75 4.54 -18.79
C LEU A 52 -11.83 3.49 -19.91
N LYS A 53 -13.02 3.18 -20.44
CA LYS A 53 -13.15 2.27 -21.58
C LYS A 53 -12.42 2.77 -22.82
N ARG A 54 -12.52 4.08 -23.12
CA ARG A 54 -11.80 4.69 -24.22
C ARG A 54 -10.29 4.66 -23.99
N TYR A 55 -9.85 4.94 -22.77
CA TYR A 55 -8.45 4.85 -22.37
C TYR A 55 -7.90 3.43 -22.54
N LEU A 56 -8.61 2.42 -22.06
CA LEU A 56 -8.19 1.03 -22.23
C LEU A 56 -8.10 0.62 -23.71
N ARG A 57 -9.02 1.07 -24.57
CA ARG A 57 -8.91 0.84 -26.01
C ARG A 57 -7.75 1.57 -26.69
N GLN A 58 -7.31 2.67 -26.12
CA GLN A 58 -6.17 3.45 -26.58
C GLN A 58 -4.84 2.79 -26.22
N GLU A 59 -4.75 2.22 -25.00
CA GLU A 59 -3.50 1.70 -24.45
C GLU A 59 -3.32 0.18 -24.65
N ILE A 60 -4.42 -0.56 -24.88
CA ILE A 60 -4.39 -2.02 -25.01
C ILE A 60 -4.75 -2.40 -26.45
N ASP A 61 -3.85 -3.15 -27.07
CA ASP A 61 -4.13 -3.83 -28.34
C ASP A 61 -4.95 -5.10 -28.08
N PHE A 62 -6.25 -5.01 -28.29
CA PHE A 62 -7.18 -6.12 -28.04
C PHE A 62 -7.05 -7.27 -29.05
N ASP A 63 -6.39 -7.06 -30.20
CA ASP A 63 -6.11 -8.12 -31.17
C ASP A 63 -4.97 -9.03 -30.70
N ARG A 64 -4.22 -8.60 -29.70
CA ARG A 64 -3.10 -9.35 -29.11
C ARG A 64 -3.47 -9.97 -27.76
N LYS A 65 -2.68 -10.95 -27.35
CA LYS A 65 -2.73 -11.45 -25.97
C LYS A 65 -2.04 -10.46 -25.06
N PHE A 66 -2.69 -10.11 -23.97
CA PHE A 66 -2.13 -9.25 -22.92
C PHE A 66 -2.42 -9.82 -21.53
N ALA A 67 -1.68 -9.36 -20.56
CA ALA A 67 -1.89 -9.66 -19.14
C ALA A 67 -1.66 -8.41 -18.31
N PHE A 68 -2.25 -8.35 -17.15
CA PHE A 68 -1.91 -7.33 -16.16
C PHE A 68 -0.81 -7.82 -15.23
N VAL A 69 -0.02 -6.90 -14.73
CA VAL A 69 0.98 -7.12 -13.69
C VAL A 69 0.67 -6.16 -12.55
N ASP A 70 0.53 -6.69 -11.35
CA ASP A 70 0.28 -5.91 -10.16
C ASP A 70 1.27 -6.31 -9.06
N LEU A 71 1.70 -5.36 -8.26
CA LEU A 71 2.64 -5.62 -7.19
C LEU A 71 1.96 -6.42 -6.08
N CYS A 72 0.87 -5.90 -5.54
CA CYS A 72 0.15 -6.54 -4.44
C CYS A 72 -1.29 -6.03 -4.33
N GLY A 73 -2.13 -6.80 -3.68
CA GLY A 73 -3.50 -6.41 -3.45
C GLY A 73 -4.44 -7.55 -3.09
N SER A 74 -5.72 -7.22 -3.03
CA SER A 74 -6.80 -8.19 -2.82
C SER A 74 -7.35 -8.76 -4.13
N GLY A 75 -6.91 -8.25 -5.28
CA GLY A 75 -7.45 -8.58 -6.60
C GLY A 75 -8.75 -7.87 -6.96
N ARG A 76 -9.27 -6.98 -6.13
CA ARG A 76 -10.52 -6.23 -6.42
C ARG A 76 -10.39 -5.32 -7.63
N THR A 77 -9.25 -4.65 -7.79
CA THR A 77 -8.99 -3.79 -8.94
C THR A 77 -9.03 -4.58 -10.24
N GLN A 78 -8.46 -5.79 -10.24
CA GLN A 78 -8.54 -6.68 -11.39
C GLN A 78 -9.98 -7.09 -11.72
N ASP A 79 -10.75 -7.47 -10.70
CA ASP A 79 -12.15 -7.88 -10.91
C ASP A 79 -12.97 -6.77 -11.54
N MET A 80 -12.73 -5.51 -11.13
CA MET A 80 -13.36 -4.33 -11.72
C MET A 80 -12.89 -4.09 -13.16
N LEU A 81 -11.58 -4.18 -13.42
CA LEU A 81 -11.02 -4.04 -14.77
C LEU A 81 -11.51 -5.14 -15.71
N GLU A 82 -11.62 -6.38 -15.24
CA GLU A 82 -12.14 -7.48 -16.05
C GLU A 82 -13.61 -7.29 -16.40
N SER A 83 -14.41 -6.77 -15.47
CA SER A 83 -15.79 -6.37 -15.77
C SER A 83 -15.85 -5.34 -16.91
N ILE A 84 -14.93 -4.38 -16.94
CA ILE A 84 -14.88 -3.35 -17.97
C ILE A 84 -14.35 -3.92 -19.30
N VAL A 85 -13.29 -4.72 -19.24
CA VAL A 85 -12.70 -5.34 -20.43
C VAL A 85 -13.66 -6.32 -21.09
N SER A 86 -14.45 -7.08 -20.31
CA SER A 86 -15.47 -7.97 -20.86
C SER A 86 -16.58 -7.26 -21.62
N GLU A 87 -16.81 -5.99 -21.34
CA GLU A 87 -17.72 -5.14 -22.13
C GLU A 87 -17.08 -4.58 -23.42
N LEU A 88 -15.75 -4.53 -23.48
CA LEU A 88 -14.98 -4.08 -24.64
C LEU A 88 -14.70 -5.22 -25.62
N ASP A 89 -14.47 -6.41 -25.09
CA ASP A 89 -14.18 -7.64 -25.83
C ASP A 89 -14.88 -8.82 -25.11
N ALA A 90 -16.06 -9.20 -25.64
CA ALA A 90 -16.92 -10.18 -25.04
C ALA A 90 -16.23 -11.56 -24.94
N GLY A 91 -16.22 -12.11 -23.74
CA GLY A 91 -15.60 -13.41 -23.46
C GLY A 91 -14.10 -13.40 -23.24
N ARG A 92 -13.44 -12.23 -23.31
CA ARG A 92 -12.02 -12.14 -22.99
C ARG A 92 -11.80 -12.36 -21.49
N ARG A 93 -10.93 -13.30 -21.18
CA ARG A 93 -10.42 -13.51 -19.82
C ARG A 93 -9.11 -12.79 -19.65
N ILE A 94 -8.92 -12.16 -18.50
CA ILE A 94 -7.69 -11.49 -18.14
C ILE A 94 -6.88 -12.38 -17.20
N THR A 95 -5.59 -12.52 -17.50
CA THR A 95 -4.63 -13.07 -16.55
C THR A 95 -3.93 -11.91 -15.87
N THR A 96 -3.87 -11.91 -14.54
CA THR A 96 -3.07 -10.98 -13.76
C THR A 96 -2.00 -11.72 -13.00
N PHE A 97 -0.77 -11.25 -13.15
CA PHE A 97 0.38 -11.71 -12.39
C PHE A 97 0.58 -10.78 -11.20
N TYR A 98 0.38 -11.33 -10.01
CA TYR A 98 0.64 -10.65 -8.75
C TYR A 98 2.00 -11.04 -8.21
N PHE A 99 2.80 -10.06 -7.80
CA PHE A 99 3.96 -10.38 -6.99
C PHE A 99 3.49 -10.99 -5.65
N TYR A 100 2.47 -10.38 -5.03
CA TYR A 100 1.78 -10.90 -3.85
C TYR A 100 0.27 -10.64 -3.94
N ASN A 101 -0.55 -11.63 -3.62
CA ASN A 101 -2.00 -11.48 -3.50
C ASN A 101 -2.48 -12.00 -2.14
N SER A 102 -3.22 -11.18 -1.41
CA SER A 102 -3.75 -11.53 -0.07
C SER A 102 -4.97 -12.44 -0.12
N VAL A 103 -5.67 -12.48 -1.25
CA VAL A 103 -6.90 -13.28 -1.45
C VAL A 103 -6.70 -14.21 -2.64
N ASN A 104 -6.53 -15.48 -2.35
CA ASN A 104 -6.39 -16.51 -3.39
C ASN A 104 -7.77 -16.95 -3.88
N THR A 105 -8.55 -16.02 -4.43
CA THR A 105 -9.86 -16.31 -5.01
C THR A 105 -9.74 -16.30 -6.53
N ASP A 106 -9.82 -17.48 -7.13
CA ASP A 106 -10.07 -17.61 -8.55
C ASP A 106 -11.54 -17.26 -8.79
N TYR A 107 -11.79 -16.06 -9.29
CA TYR A 107 -13.11 -15.77 -9.87
C TYR A 107 -13.24 -16.53 -11.19
N GLU A 108 -14.48 -16.98 -11.50
CA GLU A 108 -14.77 -17.77 -12.70
C GLU A 108 -14.29 -17.11 -14.02
N LYS A 109 -14.11 -15.79 -14.01
CA LYS A 109 -13.75 -14.99 -15.19
C LYS A 109 -12.28 -14.60 -15.25
N SER A 110 -11.59 -14.43 -14.11
CA SER A 110 -10.21 -13.94 -14.05
C SER A 110 -9.24 -14.97 -13.49
N ARG A 111 -8.05 -15.03 -14.08
CA ARG A 111 -6.96 -15.86 -13.59
C ARG A 111 -5.94 -15.01 -12.87
N LYS A 112 -5.80 -15.22 -11.56
CA LYS A 112 -4.82 -14.58 -10.69
C LYS A 112 -3.67 -15.54 -10.43
N ILE A 113 -2.46 -15.15 -10.85
CA ILE A 113 -1.25 -15.94 -10.64
C ILE A 113 -0.38 -15.19 -9.65
N THR A 114 -0.12 -15.79 -8.51
CA THR A 114 0.66 -15.17 -7.43
C THR A 114 2.07 -15.76 -7.42
N TYR A 115 3.08 -14.89 -7.45
CA TYR A 115 4.48 -15.28 -7.40
C TYR A 115 4.89 -15.75 -6.00
N MET A 116 4.45 -15.04 -4.94
CA MET A 116 4.80 -15.41 -3.57
C MET A 116 3.75 -15.01 -2.55
N THR A 117 3.75 -15.74 -1.44
CA THR A 117 3.02 -15.38 -0.21
C THR A 117 3.99 -14.76 0.79
N ILE A 118 3.68 -13.56 1.29
CA ILE A 118 4.46 -12.85 2.29
C ILE A 118 3.55 -12.29 3.39
N SER A 119 4.13 -11.85 4.50
CA SER A 119 3.36 -11.19 5.55
C SER A 119 2.93 -9.78 5.13
N LEU A 120 1.84 -9.28 5.73
CA LEU A 120 1.31 -7.94 5.46
C LEU A 120 2.37 -6.83 5.65
N GLY A 121 3.23 -6.97 6.66
CA GLY A 121 4.30 -5.99 6.87
C GLY A 121 5.30 -5.90 5.72
N CYS A 122 5.61 -7.05 5.10
CA CYS A 122 6.46 -7.07 3.91
C CYS A 122 5.78 -6.41 2.70
N MET A 123 4.46 -6.51 2.60
CA MET A 123 3.69 -5.90 1.51
C MET A 123 3.82 -4.37 1.51
N LEU A 124 3.66 -3.73 2.66
CA LEU A 124 3.82 -2.28 2.79
C LEU A 124 5.21 -1.79 2.34
N TRP A 125 6.25 -2.57 2.65
CA TRP A 125 7.61 -2.26 2.19
C TRP A 125 7.74 -2.33 0.68
N LEU A 126 7.17 -3.35 0.06
CA LEU A 126 7.20 -3.50 -1.39
C LEU A 126 6.43 -2.37 -2.07
N GLU A 127 5.27 -2.00 -1.54
CA GLU A 127 4.50 -0.86 -2.04
C GLU A 127 5.30 0.44 -1.97
N ALA A 128 5.95 0.69 -0.84
CA ALA A 128 6.76 1.90 -0.66
C ALA A 128 7.97 1.94 -1.61
N LEU A 129 8.64 0.80 -1.81
CA LEU A 129 9.82 0.70 -2.67
C LEU A 129 9.49 0.70 -4.17
N CYS A 130 8.33 0.16 -4.55
CA CYS A 130 7.88 0.12 -5.96
C CYS A 130 6.97 1.29 -6.33
N ARG A 131 6.87 2.27 -5.48
CA ARG A 131 6.02 3.44 -5.66
C ARG A 131 6.45 4.25 -6.87
N CYS A 132 5.45 4.70 -7.64
CA CYS A 132 5.65 5.69 -8.68
C CYS A 132 5.75 7.11 -8.06
N PRO A 133 6.61 8.01 -8.59
CA PRO A 133 6.68 9.39 -8.13
C PRO A 133 5.45 10.23 -8.51
N GLN A 134 4.50 9.65 -9.19
CA GLN A 134 3.25 10.30 -9.59
C GLN A 134 2.16 10.03 -8.56
N GLY A 135 1.20 10.97 -8.43
CA GLY A 135 0.01 10.78 -7.62
C GLY A 135 -0.91 9.70 -8.17
N GLN A 136 -1.90 9.34 -7.39
CA GLN A 136 -2.92 8.37 -7.81
C GLN A 136 -3.74 8.87 -8.99
N THR A 137 -4.26 7.96 -9.79
CA THR A 137 -5.23 8.29 -10.84
C THR A 137 -6.59 8.60 -10.19
N LEU A 138 -6.99 9.86 -10.25
CA LEU A 138 -8.28 10.33 -9.72
C LEU A 138 -9.43 10.16 -10.72
N GLY A 139 -9.10 10.03 -12.02
CA GLY A 139 -10.07 9.90 -13.09
C GLY A 139 -9.39 10.00 -14.44
N TYR A 140 -10.18 10.27 -15.46
CA TYR A 140 -9.71 10.41 -16.84
C TYR A 140 -10.30 11.66 -17.45
N ARG A 141 -9.58 12.26 -18.40
CA ARG A 141 -10.05 13.41 -19.20
C ARG A 141 -9.78 13.19 -20.68
N GLU A 142 -10.62 13.80 -21.49
CA GLU A 142 -10.39 13.91 -22.94
C GLU A 142 -9.57 15.16 -23.23
N CYS A 143 -8.48 14.98 -23.94
CA CYS A 143 -7.61 16.06 -24.39
C CYS A 143 -8.00 16.53 -25.80
N PRO A 144 -7.54 17.74 -26.22
CA PRO A 144 -7.66 18.15 -27.59
C PRO A 144 -7.11 17.08 -28.55
N GLY A 145 -7.90 16.70 -29.58
CA GLY A 145 -7.56 15.59 -30.47
C GLY A 145 -8.14 14.24 -30.09
N GLY A 146 -8.94 14.17 -29.00
CA GLY A 146 -9.71 12.97 -28.64
C GLY A 146 -8.92 11.92 -27.85
N ARG A 147 -7.66 12.17 -27.53
CA ARG A 147 -6.86 11.30 -26.66
C ARG A 147 -7.37 11.36 -25.22
N ILE A 148 -7.40 10.22 -24.56
CA ILE A 148 -7.77 10.12 -23.15
C ILE A 148 -6.50 10.04 -22.32
N GLU A 149 -6.43 10.85 -21.26
CA GLU A 149 -5.32 10.86 -20.31
C GLU A 149 -5.83 10.68 -18.88
N PRO A 150 -5.04 10.00 -18.02
CA PRO A 150 -5.34 9.95 -16.60
C PRO A 150 -5.19 11.35 -15.97
N VAL A 151 -6.11 11.68 -15.07
CA VAL A 151 -6.00 12.83 -14.19
C VAL A 151 -5.34 12.34 -12.92
N LEU A 152 -4.12 12.79 -12.69
CA LEU A 152 -3.34 12.40 -11.52
C LEU A 152 -3.59 13.37 -10.36
N GLU A 153 -3.48 12.84 -9.15
CA GLU A 153 -3.43 13.63 -7.93
C GLU A 153 -2.23 14.59 -7.98
N ASN A 154 -2.48 15.84 -7.64
CA ASN A 154 -1.39 16.82 -7.50
C ASN A 154 -0.73 16.63 -6.12
N ILE A 155 0.44 16.04 -6.12
CA ILE A 155 1.20 15.73 -4.92
C ILE A 155 2.49 16.54 -4.85
N ASP A 156 2.93 16.83 -3.62
CA ASP A 156 4.27 17.35 -3.37
C ASP A 156 5.27 16.18 -3.28
N ASN A 157 6.03 15.97 -4.33
CA ASN A 157 7.08 14.94 -4.40
C ASN A 157 8.39 15.33 -3.72
N SER A 158 8.49 16.51 -3.11
CA SER A 158 9.75 17.01 -2.56
C SER A 158 10.39 16.07 -1.54
N LEU A 159 9.60 15.41 -0.70
CA LEU A 159 10.09 14.43 0.27
C LEU A 159 10.66 13.18 -0.41
N LEU A 160 10.01 12.70 -1.46
CA LEU A 160 10.44 11.52 -2.20
C LEU A 160 11.73 11.80 -2.98
N LEU A 161 11.79 12.94 -3.65
CA LEU A 161 13.01 13.41 -4.36
C LEU A 161 14.17 13.61 -3.38
N LYS A 162 13.91 14.25 -2.23
CA LYS A 162 14.91 14.44 -1.19
C LYS A 162 15.41 13.14 -0.57
N TRP A 163 14.57 12.10 -0.54
CA TRP A 163 14.98 10.76 -0.09
C TRP A 163 15.95 10.08 -1.05
N GLY A 164 16.05 10.54 -2.31
CA GLY A 164 16.91 9.98 -3.34
C GLY A 164 16.19 8.98 -4.25
N HIS A 165 14.92 9.22 -4.55
CA HIS A 165 14.12 8.32 -5.39
C HIS A 165 14.71 8.15 -6.80
N GLU A 166 15.30 9.18 -7.38
CA GLU A 166 15.89 9.10 -8.72
C GLU A 166 17.13 8.19 -8.73
N GLU A 167 18.01 8.35 -7.75
CA GLU A 167 19.18 7.52 -7.55
C GLU A 167 18.78 6.06 -7.27
N TYR A 168 17.73 5.88 -6.49
CA TYR A 168 17.18 4.55 -6.19
C TYR A 168 16.66 3.88 -7.47
N LEU A 169 15.90 4.57 -8.32
CA LEU A 169 15.43 4.05 -9.60
C LEU A 169 16.59 3.73 -10.55
N CYS A 170 17.59 4.59 -10.64
CA CYS A 170 18.80 4.31 -11.43
C CYS A 170 19.48 3.02 -10.96
N GLY A 171 19.62 2.85 -9.65
CA GLY A 171 20.19 1.62 -9.07
C GLY A 171 19.38 0.36 -9.40
N ILE A 172 18.04 0.44 -9.38
CA ILE A 172 17.16 -0.67 -9.81
C ILE A 172 17.37 -0.99 -11.29
N LEU A 173 17.39 0.01 -12.16
CA LEU A 173 17.56 -0.19 -13.60
C LEU A 173 18.93 -0.79 -13.93
N ASP A 174 19.97 -0.33 -13.27
CA ASP A 174 21.32 -0.89 -13.44
C ASP A 174 21.37 -2.34 -12.95
N PHE A 175 20.82 -2.63 -11.79
CA PHE A 175 20.71 -4.00 -11.29
C PHE A 175 19.94 -4.90 -12.25
N CYS A 176 18.79 -4.47 -12.75
CA CYS A 176 18.00 -5.24 -13.71
C CYS A 176 18.79 -5.51 -15.01
N ARG A 177 19.54 -4.52 -15.48
CA ARG A 177 20.39 -4.67 -16.68
C ARG A 177 21.48 -5.70 -16.45
N GLU A 178 22.21 -5.61 -15.36
CA GLU A 178 23.27 -6.55 -15.00
C GLU A 178 22.72 -7.97 -14.80
N MET A 179 21.59 -8.11 -14.11
CA MET A 179 20.95 -9.41 -13.88
C MET A 179 20.46 -10.05 -15.18
N SER A 180 19.86 -9.28 -16.07
CA SER A 180 19.43 -9.77 -17.39
C SER A 180 20.61 -10.26 -18.21
N CYS A 181 21.72 -9.54 -18.20
CA CYS A 181 22.95 -9.97 -18.85
C CYS A 181 23.51 -11.27 -18.23
N PHE A 182 23.49 -11.36 -16.89
CA PHE A 182 23.95 -12.54 -16.16
C PHE A 182 23.11 -13.78 -16.48
N GLU A 183 21.78 -13.65 -16.46
CA GLU A 183 20.85 -14.75 -16.76
C GLU A 183 21.01 -15.24 -18.20
N HIS A 184 21.05 -14.33 -19.14
CA HIS A 184 21.23 -14.66 -20.55
C HIS A 184 22.56 -15.39 -20.79
N LYS A 185 23.63 -14.90 -20.18
CA LYS A 185 25.00 -15.47 -20.33
C LYS A 185 25.15 -16.86 -19.70
N ASN A 186 24.45 -17.13 -18.60
CA ASN A 186 24.59 -18.37 -17.85
C ASN A 186 23.39 -19.33 -18.02
N ASN A 187 22.38 -18.95 -18.78
CA ASN A 187 21.15 -19.71 -18.96
C ASN A 187 20.53 -20.19 -17.63
N ILE A 188 20.54 -19.30 -16.62
CA ILE A 188 20.07 -19.57 -15.27
C ILE A 188 18.95 -18.60 -14.96
N SER A 189 17.83 -19.10 -14.43
CA SER A 189 16.81 -18.24 -13.84
C SER A 189 17.07 -18.09 -12.33
N VAL A 190 17.45 -16.90 -11.90
CA VAL A 190 17.71 -16.59 -10.48
C VAL A 190 16.44 -16.19 -9.71
N TYR A 191 15.30 -16.10 -10.40
CA TYR A 191 14.05 -15.60 -9.82
C TYR A 191 13.26 -16.69 -9.09
N SER A 192 13.90 -17.33 -8.10
CA SER A 192 13.19 -18.22 -7.20
C SER A 192 12.48 -17.43 -6.10
N SER A 193 11.18 -17.64 -5.93
CA SER A 193 10.42 -17.03 -4.84
C SER A 193 10.99 -17.32 -3.45
N ASN A 194 11.62 -18.48 -3.26
CA ASN A 194 12.26 -18.87 -2.01
C ASN A 194 13.55 -18.06 -1.75
N ILE A 195 14.34 -17.80 -2.77
CA ILE A 195 15.54 -16.95 -2.66
C ILE A 195 15.11 -15.54 -2.29
N PHE A 196 14.11 -14.99 -2.98
CA PHE A 196 13.59 -13.67 -2.69
C PHE A 196 13.05 -13.57 -1.24
N LYS A 197 12.26 -14.54 -0.79
CA LYS A 197 11.76 -14.58 0.60
C LYS A 197 12.88 -14.54 1.63
N ARG A 198 13.93 -15.32 1.42
CA ARG A 198 15.09 -15.34 2.33
C ARG A 198 15.81 -13.99 2.32
N TYR A 199 16.09 -13.44 1.14
CA TYR A 199 16.76 -12.16 1.01
C TYR A 199 15.96 -11.03 1.66
N PHE A 200 14.68 -10.95 1.35
CA PHE A 200 13.79 -9.93 1.89
C PHE A 200 13.62 -10.07 3.40
N GLY A 201 13.50 -11.31 3.88
CA GLY A 201 13.50 -11.58 5.32
C GLY A 201 14.79 -11.13 6.01
N MET A 202 15.95 -11.36 5.40
CA MET A 202 17.24 -10.88 5.94
C MET A 202 17.30 -9.36 5.99
N LEU A 203 16.80 -8.66 4.96
CA LEU A 203 16.78 -7.19 4.94
C LEU A 203 15.89 -6.62 6.04
N LEU A 204 14.69 -7.15 6.20
CA LEU A 204 13.71 -6.65 7.18
C LEU A 204 14.13 -6.93 8.64
N HIS A 205 14.85 -8.02 8.87
CA HIS A 205 15.34 -8.40 10.21
C HIS A 205 16.80 -7.99 10.45
N SER A 206 17.39 -7.24 9.52
CA SER A 206 18.76 -6.78 9.67
C SER A 206 18.88 -5.77 10.81
N GLU A 207 19.80 -6.04 11.74
CA GLU A 207 20.20 -5.07 12.78
C GLU A 207 21.11 -3.95 12.21
N ASN A 208 21.42 -3.99 10.93
CA ASN A 208 22.25 -2.98 10.29
C ASN A 208 21.51 -1.64 10.28
N ARG A 209 22.06 -0.69 11.03
CA ARG A 209 21.48 0.63 11.19
C ARG A 209 21.39 1.42 9.87
N GLN A 210 22.35 1.28 8.96
CA GLN A 210 22.32 1.97 7.67
C GLN A 210 21.14 1.48 6.82
N TRP A 211 20.90 0.18 6.79
CA TRP A 211 19.73 -0.39 6.13
C TRP A 211 18.42 0.05 6.77
N ALA A 212 18.37 0.05 8.09
CA ALA A 212 17.19 0.51 8.81
C ALA A 212 16.91 1.99 8.56
N GLU A 213 17.94 2.85 8.51
CA GLU A 213 17.79 4.27 8.16
C GLU A 213 17.28 4.42 6.73
N PHE A 214 17.88 3.73 5.77
CA PHE A 214 17.45 3.78 4.37
C PHE A 214 15.99 3.34 4.23
N LEU A 215 15.66 2.14 4.65
CA LEU A 215 14.31 1.60 4.54
C LEU A 215 13.29 2.43 5.36
N GLY A 216 13.63 2.79 6.59
CA GLY A 216 12.72 3.47 7.50
C GLY A 216 12.43 4.92 7.12
N SER A 217 13.31 5.56 6.38
CA SER A 217 13.14 6.94 5.90
C SER A 217 12.34 7.05 4.60
N VAL A 218 11.97 5.93 3.96
CA VAL A 218 11.14 5.96 2.75
C VAL A 218 9.86 6.74 3.03
N PRO A 219 9.56 7.80 2.27
CA PRO A 219 8.31 8.53 2.41
C PRO A 219 7.13 7.65 2.04
N PHE A 220 6.15 7.54 2.93
CA PHE A 220 4.97 6.69 2.73
C PHE A 220 3.72 7.37 3.29
N SER A 221 2.59 7.19 2.62
CA SER A 221 1.28 7.62 3.09
C SER A 221 0.41 6.39 3.37
N GLU A 222 0.04 6.19 4.62
CA GLU A 222 -0.85 5.08 5.02
C GLU A 222 -2.26 5.20 4.43
N VAL A 223 -2.65 6.41 4.05
CA VAL A 223 -4.00 6.70 3.50
C VAL A 223 -4.06 6.52 1.98
N GLY A 224 -2.92 6.27 1.34
CA GLY A 224 -2.81 6.20 -0.11
C GLY A 224 -2.98 7.55 -0.83
N LEU A 225 -3.32 8.62 -0.11
CA LEU A 225 -3.43 9.98 -0.61
C LEU A 225 -2.21 10.78 -0.14
N GLU A 226 -1.26 10.98 -1.02
CA GLU A 226 0.01 11.62 -0.70
C GLU A 226 -0.11 13.12 -0.46
N ALA A 227 -1.13 13.75 -1.04
CA ALA A 227 -1.49 15.12 -0.76
C ALA A 227 -1.85 15.37 0.73
N VAL A 228 -2.21 14.33 1.48
CA VAL A 228 -2.57 14.45 2.91
C VAL A 228 -1.36 14.34 3.84
N GLY A 229 -0.19 14.10 3.30
CA GLY A 229 1.07 14.11 4.02
C GLY A 229 1.75 12.75 4.07
N ALA A 230 2.82 12.62 3.29
CA ALA A 230 3.76 11.52 3.44
C ALA A 230 4.60 11.72 4.70
N SER A 231 4.88 10.64 5.39
CA SER A 231 5.81 10.61 6.51
C SER A 231 6.79 9.46 6.34
N GLU A 232 7.87 9.46 7.08
CA GLU A 232 8.78 8.31 7.08
C GLU A 232 8.02 7.02 7.44
N MET A 233 8.22 5.97 6.66
CA MET A 233 7.53 4.69 6.80
C MET A 233 7.71 4.05 8.18
N ALA A 234 8.92 4.10 8.72
CA ALA A 234 9.22 3.55 10.02
C ALA A 234 10.00 4.56 10.88
N LYS A 235 9.33 5.58 11.38
CA LYS A 235 9.93 6.55 12.33
C LYS A 235 10.53 5.83 13.52
N PRO A 236 11.71 6.25 14.00
CA PRO A 236 12.26 5.72 15.25
C PRO A 236 11.28 5.97 16.40
N TYR A 237 11.29 5.10 17.39
CA TYR A 237 10.48 5.31 18.59
C TYR A 237 10.97 6.52 19.38
N THR A 238 10.05 7.36 19.79
CA THR A 238 10.29 8.29 20.90
C THR A 238 10.27 7.52 22.20
N LEU A 239 10.87 8.06 23.26
CA LEU A 239 10.82 7.43 24.58
C LEU A 239 9.37 7.20 25.05
N TRP A 240 8.48 8.14 24.74
CA TRP A 240 7.06 8.05 25.08
C TRP A 240 6.34 6.94 24.31
N ASN A 241 6.63 6.81 23.01
CA ASN A 241 6.04 5.75 22.19
C ASN A 241 6.51 4.37 22.64
N LEU A 242 7.79 4.22 23.02
CA LEU A 242 8.29 2.97 23.62
C LEU A 242 7.53 2.56 24.89
N PHE A 243 7.07 3.53 25.68
CA PHE A 243 6.30 3.24 26.88
C PHE A 243 4.84 2.86 26.61
N ARG A 244 4.28 3.26 25.45
CA ARG A 244 2.90 3.02 25.06
C ARG A 244 2.72 1.92 24.01
N SER A 245 3.78 1.61 23.23
CA SER A 245 3.63 0.67 22.11
C SER A 245 3.33 -0.74 22.62
N GLU A 246 2.22 -1.26 22.18
CA GLU A 246 2.00 -2.69 22.12
C GLU A 246 2.85 -3.24 20.98
N ASP A 247 3.55 -4.34 21.19
CA ASP A 247 4.61 -4.92 20.33
C ASP A 247 4.13 -5.47 18.96
N ASN A 248 2.95 -5.09 18.47
CA ASN A 248 2.29 -5.68 17.30
C ASN A 248 2.54 -4.95 15.96
N ASP A 249 3.47 -4.00 15.93
CA ASP A 249 3.80 -3.30 14.68
C ASP A 249 4.74 -4.15 13.80
N ASN A 250 4.30 -4.47 12.59
CA ASN A 250 5.08 -5.22 11.60
C ASN A 250 6.40 -4.51 11.18
N LEU A 251 6.51 -3.22 11.46
CA LEU A 251 7.70 -2.41 11.21
C LEU A 251 8.64 -2.32 12.42
N ASN A 252 8.33 -3.05 13.49
CA ASN A 252 9.00 -2.96 14.77
C ASN A 252 10.54 -3.16 14.68
N PHE A 253 11.01 -4.08 13.84
CA PHE A 253 12.46 -4.30 13.69
C PHE A 253 13.20 -3.08 13.18
N ILE A 254 12.68 -2.43 12.15
CA ILE A 254 13.31 -1.25 11.54
C ILE A 254 13.20 -0.05 12.48
N ARG A 255 12.04 0.16 13.10
CA ARG A 255 11.86 1.20 14.11
C ARG A 255 12.83 1.01 15.26
N LYS A 256 13.01 -0.24 15.71
CA LYS A 256 13.97 -0.61 16.74
C LYS A 256 15.41 -0.29 16.33
N ALA A 257 15.86 -0.69 15.17
CA ALA A 257 17.22 -0.44 14.70
C ALA A 257 17.53 1.06 14.55
N ARG A 258 16.53 1.88 14.21
CA ARG A 258 16.63 3.35 14.11
C ARG A 258 16.57 4.07 15.47
N THR A 259 15.96 3.44 16.47
CA THR A 259 15.75 4.07 17.78
C THR A 259 17.07 4.16 18.58
N PRO A 260 17.35 5.30 19.25
CA PRO A 260 18.56 5.43 20.06
C PRO A 260 18.65 4.33 21.13
N LYS A 261 19.80 3.66 21.23
CA LYS A 261 20.02 2.56 22.17
C LYS A 261 19.73 2.94 23.63
N ILE A 262 19.94 4.20 23.98
CA ILE A 262 19.65 4.70 25.33
C ILE A 262 18.15 4.59 25.68
N TYR A 263 17.25 4.81 24.70
CA TYR A 263 15.81 4.70 24.92
C TYR A 263 15.40 3.25 25.20
N TYR A 264 16.04 2.30 24.54
CA TYR A 264 15.84 0.87 24.81
C TYR A 264 16.28 0.47 26.21
N ARG A 265 17.45 0.94 26.65
CA ARG A 265 17.94 0.65 28.01
C ARG A 265 16.99 1.19 29.09
N ILE A 266 16.43 2.39 28.88
CA ILE A 266 15.43 2.97 29.77
C ILE A 266 14.13 2.13 29.76
N TRP A 267 13.68 1.71 28.59
CA TRP A 267 12.49 0.87 28.45
C TRP A 267 12.68 -0.51 29.11
N GLU A 268 13.81 -1.17 28.89
CA GLU A 268 14.16 -2.44 29.54
C GLU A 268 14.20 -2.31 31.07
N LEU A 269 14.79 -1.25 31.57
CA LEU A 269 14.80 -0.97 32.99
C LEU A 269 13.38 -0.86 33.58
N LYS A 270 12.52 -0.11 32.89
CA LYS A 270 11.10 0.01 33.25
C LYS A 270 10.41 -1.36 33.25
N GLN A 271 10.62 -2.21 32.24
CA GLN A 271 10.01 -3.54 32.20
C GLN A 271 10.51 -4.44 33.34
N ARG A 272 11.78 -4.40 33.66
CA ARG A 272 12.36 -5.12 34.83
C ARG A 272 11.70 -4.65 36.14
N LEU A 273 11.59 -3.35 36.35
CA LEU A 273 10.94 -2.79 37.54
C LEU A 273 9.46 -3.17 37.63
N ARG A 274 8.73 -3.11 36.51
CA ARG A 274 7.33 -3.56 36.43
C ARG A 274 7.18 -5.03 36.79
N ASN A 275 8.06 -5.89 36.30
CA ASN A 275 8.02 -7.32 36.59
C ASN A 275 8.33 -7.62 38.09
N ILE A 276 9.28 -6.90 38.69
CA ILE A 276 9.57 -6.99 40.12
C ILE A 276 8.33 -6.57 40.90
N PHE A 277 7.73 -5.42 40.57
CA PHE A 277 6.53 -4.93 41.26
C PHE A 277 5.37 -5.95 41.18
N LEU A 278 5.11 -6.51 39.99
CA LEU A 278 4.07 -7.52 39.80
C LEU A 278 4.33 -8.79 40.61
N ARG A 279 5.59 -9.21 40.75
CA ARG A 279 5.96 -10.36 41.61
C ARG A 279 5.69 -10.07 43.10
N ILE A 280 6.02 -8.88 43.58
CA ILE A 280 5.75 -8.44 44.95
C ILE A 280 4.24 -8.41 45.20
N CYS A 281 3.46 -7.83 44.33
CA CYS A 281 2.00 -7.76 44.44
C CYS A 281 1.35 -9.15 44.44
N ARG A 282 1.82 -10.07 43.59
CA ARG A 282 1.34 -11.47 43.57
C ARG A 282 1.72 -12.24 44.82
N GLY A 283 2.92 -12.00 45.36
CA GLY A 283 3.36 -12.61 46.62
C GLY A 283 2.51 -12.15 47.82
N ARG A 284 2.16 -10.87 47.88
CA ARG A 284 1.28 -10.33 48.94
C ARG A 284 -0.14 -10.90 48.89
N ARG A 285 -0.72 -11.13 47.72
CA ARG A 285 -2.06 -11.74 47.59
C ARG A 285 -2.10 -13.21 48.07
N LYS A 286 -1.00 -13.95 47.94
CA LYS A 286 -0.91 -15.33 48.48
C LYS A 286 -0.81 -15.38 50.00
N ASN A 287 -0.32 -14.33 50.66
CA ASN A 287 -0.19 -14.27 52.13
C ASN A 287 -1.43 -13.70 52.85
N ILE A 288 -2.38 -13.09 52.11
CA ILE A 288 -3.63 -12.57 52.70
C ILE A 288 -4.76 -13.61 52.59
N GLY A 289 -4.56 -14.69 51.84
CA GLY A 289 -5.53 -15.80 51.69
C GLY A 289 -5.19 -17.05 52.53
N ARG A 290 -4.35 -16.90 53.54
CA ARG A 290 -4.13 -17.85 54.61
C ARG A 290 -4.52 -17.18 55.93
#